data_168cca94a779333816a30656d993efb9
#
_entry.id   168cca94a779333816a30656d993efb9
#
_cell.length_a   1.000
_cell.length_b   1.000
_cell.length_c   1.000
_cell.angle_alpha   90.00
_cell.angle_beta   90.00
_cell.angle_gamma   90.00
#
_symmetry.space_group_name_H-M   'P 1'
#
loop_
_entity.id
_entity.type
_entity.pdbx_description
1 polymer ?
#
loop_
_entity_poly.entity_id
_entity_poly.type
_entity_poly.pdbx_seq_one_letter_code
_entity_poly.pdbx_strand_id
1 'polypeptide(L)'
;MSSQTHKPLITVAGAASKQGRSVAASVLASGRYRVRALTRRVDSPPVRELAALGAEVVVAPLEVGHEAELTVAMRGSYGAFLMTPPIVKVLPLDTEFNLGVELANAAQAAGVEHVVFSSLENVEAITGGAKWAPHFTDKARIEAHIRGLPLRSSFVQLAFFYSNFLEYYVPRRGPDGLTFAIYLPPDVPMPFVDPLTATGPAVLETFDHPDRYAGKTLPVIGETLTARQMVETFVRVTGQQAHYAQAYARDELLRHFPAFAADEPLVRELLGMVQYAVEYGYFAPGRDLQWSRSVDPGALTWEQFLRRSQWQGDLLSFGAA
;
A
#
# COMPACT_ATOMS: atom_id res chain seq x y z
N MET A 1 -22.36 -34.26 -16.66
CA MET A 1 -21.03 -34.00 -16.05
C MET A 1 -20.71 -32.55 -16.31
N SER A 2 -20.92 -31.70 -15.30
CA SER A 2 -20.65 -30.26 -15.36
C SER A 2 -19.15 -30.07 -15.51
N SER A 3 -18.65 -29.46 -16.59
CA SER A 3 -17.30 -29.04 -16.75
C SER A 3 -17.04 -27.96 -15.68
N GLN A 4 -16.40 -28.32 -14.58
CA GLN A 4 -15.78 -27.33 -13.72
C GLN A 4 -14.68 -26.68 -14.56
N THR A 5 -15.00 -25.58 -15.24
CA THR A 5 -14.00 -24.69 -15.83
C THR A 5 -13.05 -24.31 -14.71
N HIS A 6 -11.82 -24.74 -14.84
CA HIS A 6 -10.80 -24.56 -13.80
C HIS A 6 -10.49 -23.05 -13.73
N LYS A 7 -11.03 -22.35 -12.69
CA LYS A 7 -10.84 -20.90 -12.51
C LYS A 7 -9.36 -20.60 -12.47
N PRO A 8 -8.88 -19.53 -13.16
CA PRO A 8 -7.49 -19.13 -13.09
C PRO A 8 -7.07 -18.84 -11.66
N LEU A 9 -5.82 -19.10 -11.33
CA LEU A 9 -5.25 -18.90 -10.00
C LEU A 9 -4.50 -17.58 -9.95
N ILE A 10 -4.81 -16.76 -8.96
CA ILE A 10 -4.06 -15.53 -8.65
C ILE A 10 -3.25 -15.77 -7.38
N THR A 11 -1.94 -15.60 -7.47
CA THR A 11 -1.07 -15.57 -6.29
C THR A 11 -0.99 -14.17 -5.72
N VAL A 12 -1.11 -14.03 -4.40
CA VAL A 12 -1.03 -12.76 -3.68
C VAL A 12 0.16 -12.81 -2.73
N ALA A 13 1.25 -12.11 -3.06
CA ALA A 13 2.40 -11.97 -2.18
C ALA A 13 2.08 -10.97 -1.05
N GLY A 14 2.49 -11.30 0.18
CA GLY A 14 2.18 -10.47 1.34
C GLY A 14 0.69 -10.46 1.71
N ALA A 15 0.00 -11.60 1.54
CA ALA A 15 -1.44 -11.74 1.72
C ALA A 15 -1.95 -11.32 3.12
N ALA A 16 -1.10 -11.33 4.16
CA ALA A 16 -1.46 -10.84 5.49
C ALA A 16 -1.43 -9.30 5.62
N SER A 17 -0.84 -8.57 4.68
CA SER A 17 -0.79 -7.11 4.68
C SER A 17 -2.16 -6.49 4.35
N LYS A 18 -2.35 -5.20 4.63
CA LYS A 18 -3.60 -4.49 4.27
C LYS A 18 -3.91 -4.58 2.77
N GLN A 19 -2.92 -4.36 1.92
CA GLN A 19 -3.07 -4.45 0.47
C GLN A 19 -3.35 -5.89 0.03
N GLY A 20 -2.53 -6.85 0.50
CA GLY A 20 -2.68 -8.26 0.15
C GLY A 20 -4.03 -8.85 0.58
N ARG A 21 -4.52 -8.49 1.79
CA ARG A 21 -5.86 -8.87 2.27
C ARG A 21 -6.96 -8.31 1.38
N SER A 22 -6.86 -7.03 1.03
CA SER A 22 -7.80 -6.38 0.11
C SER A 22 -7.88 -7.10 -1.23
N VAL A 23 -6.71 -7.38 -1.83
CA VAL A 23 -6.63 -8.10 -3.11
C VAL A 23 -7.21 -9.50 -2.99
N ALA A 24 -6.75 -10.29 -2.03
CA ALA A 24 -7.21 -11.67 -1.86
C ALA A 24 -8.73 -11.74 -1.64
N ALA A 25 -9.27 -10.87 -0.78
CA ALA A 25 -10.71 -10.82 -0.51
C ALA A 25 -11.52 -10.43 -1.76
N SER A 26 -11.10 -9.40 -2.49
CA SER A 26 -11.80 -8.94 -3.70
C SER A 26 -11.76 -9.98 -4.82
N VAL A 27 -10.61 -10.64 -5.02
CA VAL A 27 -10.44 -11.69 -6.02
C VAL A 27 -11.31 -12.91 -5.69
N LEU A 28 -11.35 -13.35 -4.42
CA LEU A 28 -12.23 -14.44 -3.96
C LEU A 28 -13.71 -14.08 -4.13
N ALA A 29 -14.11 -12.89 -3.66
CA ALA A 29 -15.49 -12.43 -3.74
C ALA A 29 -16.02 -12.30 -5.18
N SER A 30 -15.14 -12.03 -6.14
CA SER A 30 -15.50 -11.98 -7.56
C SER A 30 -16.02 -13.32 -8.12
N GLY A 31 -15.62 -14.42 -7.49
CA GLY A 31 -15.96 -15.77 -7.93
C GLY A 31 -15.33 -16.21 -9.27
N ARG A 32 -14.52 -15.34 -9.91
CA ARG A 32 -13.90 -15.60 -11.22
C ARG A 32 -12.57 -16.33 -11.13
N TYR A 33 -11.86 -16.15 -10.03
CA TYR A 33 -10.52 -16.65 -9.79
C TYR A 33 -10.46 -17.49 -8.52
N ARG A 34 -9.40 -18.29 -8.40
CA ARG A 34 -8.93 -18.85 -7.13
C ARG A 34 -7.81 -17.96 -6.59
N VAL A 35 -7.56 -18.02 -5.29
CA VAL A 35 -6.47 -17.26 -4.66
C VAL A 35 -5.50 -18.20 -3.99
N ARG A 36 -4.20 -17.98 -4.22
CA ARG A 36 -3.11 -18.49 -3.40
C ARG A 36 -2.50 -17.36 -2.61
N ALA A 37 -2.61 -17.44 -1.29
CA ALA A 37 -2.11 -16.45 -0.34
C ALA A 37 -0.69 -16.83 0.12
N LEU A 38 0.33 -16.09 -0.34
CA LEU A 38 1.70 -16.28 0.15
C LEU A 38 1.89 -15.48 1.43
N THR A 39 2.37 -16.15 2.47
CA THR A 39 2.61 -15.57 3.79
C THR A 39 3.82 -16.19 4.45
N ARG A 40 4.43 -15.47 5.38
CA ARG A 40 5.50 -16.00 6.26
C ARG A 40 4.96 -16.83 7.42
N ARG A 41 3.69 -16.67 7.80
CA ARG A 41 3.04 -17.33 8.93
C ARG A 41 1.61 -17.71 8.61
N VAL A 42 1.24 -18.95 8.87
CA VAL A 42 -0.13 -19.47 8.58
C VAL A 42 -1.14 -19.18 9.69
N ASP A 43 -0.69 -18.95 10.89
CA ASP A 43 -1.49 -18.88 12.12
C ASP A 43 -1.94 -17.46 12.48
N SER A 44 -1.59 -16.46 11.68
CA SER A 44 -2.07 -15.10 11.90
C SER A 44 -3.58 -14.96 11.62
N PRO A 45 -4.32 -14.14 12.41
CA PRO A 45 -5.75 -13.97 12.21
C PRO A 45 -6.14 -13.59 10.76
N PRO A 46 -5.45 -12.66 10.07
CA PRO A 46 -5.77 -12.33 8.69
C PRO A 46 -5.66 -13.52 7.73
N VAL A 47 -4.67 -14.38 7.93
CA VAL A 47 -4.45 -15.54 7.05
C VAL A 47 -5.53 -16.61 7.29
N ARG A 48 -5.92 -16.83 8.55
CA ARG A 48 -7.05 -17.73 8.86
C ARG A 48 -8.36 -17.25 8.24
N GLU A 49 -8.63 -15.95 8.24
CA GLU A 49 -9.78 -15.37 7.57
C GLU A 49 -9.77 -15.64 6.06
N LEU A 50 -8.61 -15.43 5.40
CA LEU A 50 -8.48 -15.74 3.97
C LEU A 50 -8.64 -17.22 3.66
N ALA A 51 -8.11 -18.10 4.50
CA ALA A 51 -8.31 -19.56 4.37
C ALA A 51 -9.80 -19.94 4.52
N ALA A 52 -10.52 -19.34 5.48
CA ALA A 52 -11.94 -19.54 5.65
C ALA A 52 -12.78 -19.05 4.46
N LEU A 53 -12.30 -18.03 3.73
CA LEU A 53 -12.89 -17.55 2.47
C LEU A 53 -12.53 -18.43 1.26
N GLY A 54 -11.70 -19.45 1.44
CA GLY A 54 -11.32 -20.39 0.38
C GLY A 54 -9.99 -20.12 -0.32
N ALA A 55 -9.12 -19.28 0.24
CA ALA A 55 -7.77 -19.13 -0.27
C ALA A 55 -6.91 -20.35 0.02
N GLU A 56 -6.10 -20.79 -0.94
CA GLU A 56 -4.98 -21.70 -0.74
C GLU A 56 -3.86 -20.94 -0.02
N VAL A 57 -3.52 -21.34 1.21
CA VAL A 57 -2.45 -20.69 1.98
C VAL A 57 -1.14 -21.42 1.79
N VAL A 58 -0.10 -20.71 1.37
CA VAL A 58 1.24 -21.23 1.15
C VAL A 58 2.25 -20.41 1.95
N VAL A 59 3.05 -21.09 2.77
CA VAL A 59 4.19 -20.47 3.45
C VAL A 59 5.31 -20.26 2.44
N ALA A 60 5.76 -19.03 2.29
CA ALA A 60 6.90 -18.69 1.47
C ALA A 60 7.73 -17.60 2.14
N PRO A 61 9.06 -17.68 2.11
CA PRO A 61 9.94 -16.66 2.63
C PRO A 61 9.88 -15.42 1.71
N LEU A 62 9.25 -14.34 2.19
CA LEU A 62 9.23 -13.06 1.48
C LEU A 62 10.45 -12.24 1.93
N GLU A 63 11.63 -12.74 1.59
CA GLU A 63 12.96 -12.24 1.98
C GLU A 63 13.93 -12.45 0.82
N VAL A 64 15.01 -11.66 0.77
CA VAL A 64 16.05 -11.77 -0.26
C VAL A 64 16.79 -13.11 -0.13
N GLY A 65 17.15 -13.73 -1.26
CA GLY A 65 17.85 -15.02 -1.33
C GLY A 65 16.93 -16.24 -1.48
N HIS A 66 15.62 -16.02 -1.70
CA HIS A 66 14.62 -17.10 -1.76
C HIS A 66 13.86 -17.19 -3.09
N GLU A 67 14.49 -16.73 -4.19
CA GLU A 67 13.83 -16.72 -5.52
C GLU A 67 13.33 -18.11 -5.95
N ALA A 68 14.09 -19.17 -5.64
CA ALA A 68 13.73 -20.53 -6.02
C ALA A 68 12.44 -21.01 -5.30
N GLU A 69 12.33 -20.78 -4.00
CA GLU A 69 11.15 -21.13 -3.19
C GLU A 69 9.94 -20.31 -3.61
N LEU A 70 10.14 -19.03 -3.90
CA LEU A 70 9.09 -18.15 -4.42
C LEU A 70 8.61 -18.61 -5.80
N THR A 71 9.51 -19.04 -6.67
CA THR A 71 9.18 -19.65 -7.97
C THR A 71 8.28 -20.87 -7.81
N VAL A 72 8.66 -21.79 -6.91
CA VAL A 72 7.84 -22.99 -6.62
C VAL A 72 6.46 -22.59 -6.09
N ALA A 73 6.41 -21.62 -5.18
CA ALA A 73 5.16 -21.15 -4.58
C ALA A 73 4.21 -20.49 -5.59
N MET A 74 4.73 -19.92 -6.68
CA MET A 74 3.92 -19.25 -7.72
C MET A 74 3.52 -20.16 -8.89
N ARG A 75 4.06 -21.38 -8.98
CA ARG A 75 3.76 -22.29 -10.11
C ARG A 75 2.26 -22.53 -10.29
N GLY A 76 1.83 -22.54 -11.56
CA GLY A 76 0.44 -22.76 -11.95
C GLY A 76 -0.47 -21.56 -11.74
N SER A 77 0.08 -20.41 -11.37
CA SER A 77 -0.69 -19.17 -11.30
C SER A 77 -0.79 -18.52 -12.67
N TYR A 78 -2.00 -18.07 -13.02
CA TYR A 78 -2.25 -17.19 -14.15
C TYR A 78 -1.71 -15.80 -13.89
N GLY A 79 -1.99 -15.25 -12.70
CA GLY A 79 -1.57 -13.91 -12.33
C GLY A 79 -0.96 -13.87 -10.93
N ALA A 80 -0.22 -12.79 -10.66
CA ALA A 80 0.34 -12.52 -9.35
C ALA A 80 0.19 -11.03 -8.98
N PHE A 81 -0.30 -10.78 -7.77
CA PHE A 81 -0.15 -9.48 -7.12
C PHE A 81 1.12 -9.50 -6.28
N LEU A 82 2.03 -8.59 -6.58
CA LEU A 82 3.31 -8.47 -5.91
C LEU A 82 3.39 -7.14 -5.17
N MET A 83 3.93 -7.20 -3.97
CA MET A 83 4.26 -6.03 -3.16
C MET A 83 5.47 -6.31 -2.28
N THR A 84 6.23 -5.29 -2.00
CA THR A 84 7.31 -5.32 -1.01
C THR A 84 6.83 -4.67 0.28
N PRO A 85 7.21 -5.18 1.47
CA PRO A 85 6.92 -4.51 2.72
C PRO A 85 7.67 -3.17 2.76
N PRO A 86 7.08 -2.11 3.36
CA PRO A 86 7.82 -0.88 3.60
C PRO A 86 8.96 -1.19 4.56
N ILE A 87 10.18 -0.87 4.15
CA ILE A 87 11.37 -1.08 4.97
C ILE A 87 11.58 0.17 5.82
N VAL A 88 10.94 0.18 6.97
CA VAL A 88 11.02 1.25 7.97
C VAL A 88 12.19 1.05 8.94
N LYS A 89 12.95 -0.04 8.83
CA LYS A 89 14.13 -0.32 9.67
C LYS A 89 15.38 -0.24 8.82
N VAL A 90 16.48 0.15 9.45
CA VAL A 90 17.82 0.15 8.86
C VAL A 90 18.18 -1.27 8.39
N LEU A 91 17.67 -1.64 7.23
CA LEU A 91 18.16 -2.77 6.47
C LEU A 91 19.23 -2.27 5.51
N PRO A 92 20.13 -3.16 5.00
CA PRO A 92 21.05 -2.75 3.96
C PRO A 92 20.30 -2.01 2.84
N LEU A 93 20.90 -0.95 2.31
CA LEU A 93 20.41 -0.28 1.11
C LEU A 93 20.10 -1.33 0.03
N ASP A 94 19.10 -1.08 -0.81
CA ASP A 94 18.62 -1.98 -1.86
C ASP A 94 17.93 -3.29 -1.39
N THR A 95 17.70 -3.52 -0.09
CA THR A 95 16.98 -4.74 0.35
C THR A 95 15.56 -4.81 -0.24
N GLU A 96 14.82 -3.71 -0.25
CA GLU A 96 13.48 -3.67 -0.83
C GLU A 96 13.53 -3.89 -2.34
N PHE A 97 14.46 -3.23 -3.03
CA PHE A 97 14.68 -3.40 -4.46
C PHE A 97 15.02 -4.85 -4.81
N ASN A 98 15.99 -5.46 -4.12
CA ASN A 98 16.41 -6.84 -4.38
C ASN A 98 15.26 -7.83 -4.15
N LEU A 99 14.49 -7.68 -3.07
CA LEU A 99 13.31 -8.51 -2.83
C LEU A 99 12.27 -8.37 -3.96
N GLY A 100 12.02 -7.15 -4.42
CA GLY A 100 11.09 -6.91 -5.52
C GLY A 100 11.55 -7.52 -6.84
N VAL A 101 12.85 -7.47 -7.13
CA VAL A 101 13.47 -8.13 -8.28
C VAL A 101 13.30 -9.63 -8.20
N GLU A 102 13.62 -10.25 -7.05
CA GLU A 102 13.46 -11.71 -6.86
C GLU A 102 12.00 -12.15 -6.99
N LEU A 103 11.05 -11.39 -6.43
CA LEU A 103 9.61 -11.66 -6.60
C LEU A 103 9.18 -11.63 -8.07
N ALA A 104 9.67 -10.64 -8.83
CA ALA A 104 9.36 -10.50 -10.25
C ALA A 104 9.97 -11.62 -11.09
N ASN A 105 11.24 -11.95 -10.85
CA ASN A 105 11.94 -13.06 -11.51
C ASN A 105 11.28 -14.40 -11.18
N ALA A 106 10.89 -14.61 -9.93
CA ALA A 106 10.18 -15.81 -9.50
C ALA A 106 8.84 -15.97 -10.23
N ALA A 107 8.08 -14.87 -10.37
CA ALA A 107 6.83 -14.88 -11.13
C ALA A 107 7.06 -15.25 -12.60
N GLN A 108 8.07 -14.66 -13.25
CA GLN A 108 8.45 -14.99 -14.61
C GLN A 108 8.87 -16.47 -14.73
N ALA A 109 9.76 -16.96 -13.87
CA ALA A 109 10.24 -18.33 -13.88
C ALA A 109 9.14 -19.35 -13.57
N ALA A 110 8.11 -18.97 -12.81
CA ALA A 110 6.94 -19.78 -12.53
C ALA A 110 5.93 -19.84 -13.70
N GLY A 111 6.13 -19.04 -14.76
CA GLY A 111 5.24 -18.96 -15.91
C GLY A 111 3.98 -18.12 -15.65
N VAL A 112 4.04 -17.15 -14.72
CA VAL A 112 2.94 -16.20 -14.49
C VAL A 112 2.75 -15.32 -15.74
N GLU A 113 1.53 -15.21 -16.21
CA GLU A 113 1.23 -14.45 -17.44
C GLU A 113 1.01 -12.96 -17.19
N HIS A 114 0.48 -12.59 -16.01
CA HIS A 114 0.17 -11.20 -15.66
C HIS A 114 0.58 -10.87 -14.22
N VAL A 115 1.50 -9.92 -14.06
CA VAL A 115 1.91 -9.37 -12.77
C VAL A 115 1.24 -8.02 -12.54
N VAL A 116 0.64 -7.83 -11.37
CA VAL A 116 0.22 -6.52 -10.86
C VAL A 116 1.11 -6.16 -9.68
N PHE A 117 1.85 -5.07 -9.77
CA PHE A 117 2.79 -4.65 -8.72
C PHE A 117 2.32 -3.36 -8.02
N SER A 118 2.42 -3.35 -6.69
CA SER A 118 2.19 -2.14 -5.89
C SER A 118 3.44 -1.25 -5.92
N SER A 119 3.40 -0.27 -6.81
CA SER A 119 4.49 0.65 -7.11
C SER A 119 4.32 2.02 -6.42
N LEU A 120 5.30 2.90 -6.60
CA LEU A 120 5.27 4.32 -6.24
C LEU A 120 6.07 5.12 -7.29
N GLU A 121 6.06 6.46 -7.17
CA GLU A 121 6.81 7.33 -8.10
C GLU A 121 8.32 7.32 -7.81
N ASN A 122 9.13 7.55 -8.83
CA ASN A 122 10.59 7.64 -8.67
C ASN A 122 10.99 9.02 -8.14
N VAL A 123 11.00 9.16 -6.83
CA VAL A 123 11.30 10.44 -6.15
C VAL A 123 12.69 10.94 -6.50
N GLU A 124 13.69 10.08 -6.54
CA GLU A 124 15.06 10.47 -6.90
C GLU A 124 15.13 11.04 -8.31
N ALA A 125 14.56 10.37 -9.30
CA ALA A 125 14.56 10.81 -10.67
C ALA A 125 13.74 12.10 -10.89
N ILE A 126 12.55 12.20 -10.27
CA ILE A 126 11.66 13.36 -10.41
C ILE A 126 12.29 14.61 -9.80
N THR A 127 12.99 14.46 -8.68
CA THR A 127 13.56 15.59 -7.93
C THR A 127 15.03 15.87 -8.27
N GLY A 128 15.64 15.07 -9.18
CA GLY A 128 17.08 15.15 -9.46
C GLY A 128 17.95 14.86 -8.23
N GLY A 129 17.48 14.01 -7.31
CA GLY A 129 18.17 13.68 -6.07
C GLY A 129 17.95 14.69 -4.93
N ALA A 130 17.13 15.74 -5.12
CA ALA A 130 16.89 16.76 -4.11
C ALA A 130 16.07 16.23 -2.91
N LYS A 131 15.26 15.19 -3.10
CA LYS A 131 14.49 14.53 -2.03
C LYS A 131 14.92 13.07 -1.93
N TRP A 132 14.96 12.58 -0.70
CA TRP A 132 15.40 11.22 -0.40
C TRP A 132 14.24 10.43 0.23
N ALA A 133 13.63 9.55 -0.58
CA ALA A 133 12.54 8.65 -0.16
C ALA A 133 12.77 7.27 -0.81
N PRO A 134 13.69 6.47 -0.25
CA PRO A 134 14.12 5.20 -0.85
C PRO A 134 12.97 4.22 -1.09
N HIS A 135 11.99 4.08 -0.19
CA HIS A 135 10.86 3.19 -0.42
C HIS A 135 9.98 3.58 -1.62
N PHE A 136 9.95 4.87 -2.01
CA PHE A 136 9.33 5.31 -3.26
C PHE A 136 10.21 4.94 -4.46
N THR A 137 11.47 5.34 -4.40
CA THR A 137 12.44 5.14 -5.47
C THR A 137 12.65 3.65 -5.77
N ASP A 138 12.78 2.80 -4.73
CA ASP A 138 12.99 1.37 -4.91
C ASP A 138 11.78 0.67 -5.54
N LYS A 139 10.55 1.04 -5.16
CA LYS A 139 9.35 0.53 -5.83
C LYS A 139 9.28 0.94 -7.30
N ALA A 140 9.67 2.16 -7.64
CA ALA A 140 9.76 2.59 -9.03
C ALA A 140 10.86 1.85 -9.81
N ARG A 141 12.00 1.54 -9.18
CA ARG A 141 13.08 0.73 -9.77
C ARG A 141 12.61 -0.72 -10.02
N ILE A 142 11.85 -1.30 -9.07
CA ILE A 142 11.20 -2.62 -9.23
C ILE A 142 10.21 -2.58 -10.40
N GLU A 143 9.37 -1.55 -10.49
CA GLU A 143 8.48 -1.34 -11.63
C GLU A 143 9.26 -1.34 -12.95
N ALA A 144 10.36 -0.60 -13.02
CA ALA A 144 11.20 -0.54 -14.21
C ALA A 144 11.79 -1.92 -14.57
N HIS A 145 12.22 -2.72 -13.56
CA HIS A 145 12.67 -4.09 -13.76
C HIS A 145 11.54 -4.97 -14.34
N ILE A 146 10.35 -4.96 -13.75
CA ILE A 146 9.18 -5.74 -14.20
C ILE A 146 8.82 -5.40 -15.64
N ARG A 147 8.89 -4.12 -16.03
CA ARG A 147 8.63 -3.66 -17.42
C ARG A 147 9.61 -4.25 -18.43
N GLY A 148 10.82 -4.62 -18.01
CA GLY A 148 11.83 -5.28 -18.83
C GLY A 148 11.63 -6.79 -18.98
N LEU A 149 10.75 -7.42 -18.19
CA LEU A 149 10.51 -8.86 -18.24
C LEU A 149 9.50 -9.21 -19.37
N PRO A 150 9.62 -10.38 -20.00
CA PRO A 150 8.71 -10.85 -21.05
C PRO A 150 7.39 -11.39 -20.47
N LEU A 151 6.70 -10.57 -19.67
CA LEU A 151 5.39 -10.87 -19.09
C LEU A 151 4.49 -9.64 -19.15
N ARG A 152 3.17 -9.84 -19.12
CA ARG A 152 2.23 -8.73 -18.99
C ARG A 152 2.32 -8.14 -17.59
N SER A 153 2.35 -6.82 -17.49
CA SER A 153 2.42 -6.15 -16.19
C SER A 153 1.50 -4.95 -16.12
N SER A 154 0.96 -4.70 -14.95
CA SER A 154 0.21 -3.48 -14.58
C SER A 154 0.68 -3.02 -13.21
N PHE A 155 0.53 -1.74 -12.92
CA PHE A 155 1.05 -1.15 -11.68
C PHE A 155 -0.03 -0.33 -11.00
N VAL A 156 -0.14 -0.46 -9.68
CA VAL A 156 -1.02 0.36 -8.87
C VAL A 156 -0.18 1.20 -7.90
N GLN A 157 -0.52 2.48 -7.78
CA GLN A 157 0.14 3.40 -6.86
C GLN A 157 -0.89 3.92 -5.86
N LEU A 158 -0.76 3.55 -4.60
CA LEU A 158 -1.69 3.96 -3.56
C LEU A 158 -1.29 5.32 -2.99
N ALA A 159 -2.28 6.16 -2.74
CA ALA A 159 -2.15 7.43 -2.01
C ALA A 159 -1.72 7.22 -0.54
N PHE A 160 -1.56 8.28 0.24
CA PHE A 160 -1.31 8.20 1.68
C PHE A 160 -2.40 7.38 2.39
N PHE A 161 -2.01 6.55 3.36
CA PHE A 161 -2.96 5.68 4.06
C PHE A 161 -3.63 6.39 5.23
N TYR A 162 -4.96 6.34 5.30
CA TYR A 162 -5.70 6.76 6.50
C TYR A 162 -5.24 6.04 7.75
N SER A 163 -4.94 4.75 7.63
CA SER A 163 -4.50 3.92 8.75
C SER A 163 -3.18 4.35 9.39
N ASN A 164 -2.36 5.19 8.71
CA ASN A 164 -1.14 5.71 9.28
C ASN A 164 -1.40 6.58 10.53
N PHE A 165 -2.56 7.25 10.61
CA PHE A 165 -2.95 8.02 11.79
C PHE A 165 -3.34 7.13 12.97
N LEU A 166 -3.66 5.87 12.72
CA LEU A 166 -4.03 4.91 13.74
C LEU A 166 -2.81 4.16 14.31
N GLU A 167 -1.71 4.10 13.55
CA GLU A 167 -0.56 3.25 13.83
C GLU A 167 0.74 4.01 14.10
N TYR A 168 1.04 5.02 13.29
CA TYR A 168 2.33 5.72 13.32
C TYR A 168 2.22 7.16 13.80
N TYR A 169 1.19 7.87 13.37
CA TYR A 169 0.97 9.28 13.66
C TYR A 169 -0.26 9.47 14.55
N VAL A 170 -0.35 8.64 15.58
CA VAL A 170 -1.48 8.63 16.53
C VAL A 170 -1.55 9.98 17.25
N PRO A 171 -2.72 10.62 17.28
CA PRO A 171 -2.87 11.90 17.96
C PRO A 171 -2.63 11.75 19.48
N ARG A 172 -2.08 12.78 20.08
CA ARG A 172 -1.76 12.80 21.51
C ARG A 172 -2.90 13.42 22.30
N ARG A 173 -3.36 12.71 23.31
CA ARG A 173 -4.39 13.21 24.22
C ARG A 173 -3.79 14.18 25.24
N GLY A 174 -4.39 15.37 25.36
CA GLY A 174 -4.01 16.42 26.30
C GLY A 174 -5.24 17.01 27.02
N PRO A 175 -5.05 18.02 27.88
CA PRO A 175 -6.13 18.64 28.63
C PRO A 175 -7.16 19.33 27.71
N ASP A 176 -6.73 19.85 26.55
CA ASP A 176 -7.57 20.58 25.61
C ASP A 176 -8.06 19.70 24.43
N GLY A 177 -7.99 18.36 24.57
CA GLY A 177 -8.38 17.40 23.54
C GLY A 177 -7.20 16.71 22.87
N LEU A 178 -7.43 16.23 21.64
CA LEU A 178 -6.45 15.50 20.85
C LEU A 178 -5.61 16.44 19.99
N THR A 179 -4.28 16.28 20.03
CA THR A 179 -3.37 16.96 19.12
C THR A 179 -3.01 16.05 17.97
N PHE A 180 -3.49 16.39 16.77
CA PHE A 180 -3.11 15.74 15.52
C PHE A 180 -1.83 16.39 14.99
N ALA A 181 -0.69 15.79 15.29
CA ALA A 181 0.58 16.19 14.68
C ALA A 181 0.67 15.57 13.27
N ILE A 182 0.39 16.39 12.25
CA ILE A 182 0.34 15.92 10.87
C ILE A 182 1.57 16.41 10.13
N TYR A 183 2.22 15.51 9.43
CA TYR A 183 3.43 15.73 8.63
C TYR A 183 3.19 16.53 7.33
N LEU A 184 1.97 17.02 7.11
CA LEU A 184 1.59 17.83 5.95
C LEU A 184 1.26 19.27 6.40
N PRO A 185 1.50 20.28 5.55
CA PRO A 185 1.00 21.63 5.80
C PRO A 185 -0.54 21.66 5.92
N PRO A 186 -1.11 22.61 6.68
CA PRO A 186 -2.54 22.56 7.07
C PRO A 186 -3.51 22.65 5.89
N ASP A 187 -3.14 23.37 4.83
CA ASP A 187 -4.05 23.76 3.75
C ASP A 187 -3.61 23.24 2.36
N VAL A 188 -2.62 22.34 2.31
CA VAL A 188 -2.19 21.69 1.08
C VAL A 188 -2.99 20.39 0.89
N PRO A 189 -3.80 20.29 -0.20
CA PRO A 189 -4.59 19.09 -0.45
C PRO A 189 -3.69 17.93 -0.89
N MET A 190 -3.85 16.77 -0.23
CA MET A 190 -3.11 15.55 -0.52
C MET A 190 -4.07 14.38 -0.71
N PRO A 191 -3.72 13.41 -1.58
CA PRO A 191 -4.53 12.22 -1.78
C PRO A 191 -4.34 11.22 -0.64
N PHE A 192 -5.46 10.63 -0.20
CA PHE A 192 -5.50 9.59 0.83
C PHE A 192 -6.35 8.40 0.39
N VAL A 193 -6.12 7.25 1.00
CA VAL A 193 -6.85 6.02 0.71
C VAL A 193 -6.88 5.08 1.92
N ASP A 194 -7.90 4.23 1.99
CA ASP A 194 -7.86 3.03 2.83
C ASP A 194 -7.30 1.85 2.02
N PRO A 195 -6.07 1.39 2.29
CA PRO A 195 -5.45 0.32 1.53
C PRO A 195 -6.17 -1.02 1.69
N LEU A 196 -6.90 -1.21 2.80
CA LEU A 196 -7.60 -2.45 3.08
C LEU A 196 -8.84 -2.65 2.18
N THR A 197 -9.47 -1.57 1.74
CA THR A 197 -10.68 -1.66 0.91
C THR A 197 -10.45 -1.32 -0.55
N ALA A 198 -9.53 -0.40 -0.86
CA ALA A 198 -9.39 0.14 -2.22
C ALA A 198 -8.40 -0.64 -3.10
N THR A 199 -7.39 -1.33 -2.52
CA THR A 199 -6.39 -2.04 -3.33
C THR A 199 -7.02 -3.17 -4.15
N GLY A 200 -7.91 -3.94 -3.53
CA GLY A 200 -8.51 -5.12 -4.14
C GLY A 200 -9.33 -4.83 -5.38
N PRO A 201 -10.31 -3.91 -5.36
CA PRO A 201 -11.06 -3.53 -6.56
C PRO A 201 -10.16 -3.04 -7.69
N ALA A 202 -9.14 -2.20 -7.38
CA ALA A 202 -8.19 -1.69 -8.36
C ALA A 202 -7.38 -2.81 -9.03
N VAL A 203 -6.85 -3.76 -8.26
CA VAL A 203 -6.08 -4.91 -8.79
C VAL A 203 -6.97 -5.87 -9.54
N LEU A 204 -8.18 -6.15 -9.04
CA LEU A 204 -9.14 -7.04 -9.72
C LEU A 204 -9.51 -6.51 -11.10
N GLU A 205 -9.75 -5.21 -11.23
CA GLU A 205 -10.04 -4.56 -12.52
C GLU A 205 -8.90 -4.80 -13.53
N THR A 206 -7.63 -4.78 -13.08
CA THR A 206 -6.50 -5.05 -13.98
C THR A 206 -6.43 -6.52 -14.43
N PHE A 207 -6.79 -7.48 -13.56
CA PHE A 207 -6.88 -8.89 -13.95
C PHE A 207 -8.07 -9.17 -14.86
N ASP A 208 -9.18 -8.49 -14.66
CA ASP A 208 -10.37 -8.65 -15.49
C ASP A 208 -10.20 -8.06 -16.90
N HIS A 209 -9.35 -7.03 -17.05
CA HIS A 209 -9.12 -6.31 -18.29
C HIS A 209 -7.62 -6.19 -18.61
N PRO A 210 -6.89 -7.32 -18.74
CA PRO A 210 -5.44 -7.34 -18.82
C PRO A 210 -4.88 -6.55 -20.01
N ASP A 211 -5.53 -6.60 -21.17
CA ASP A 211 -5.07 -5.87 -22.37
C ASP A 211 -5.28 -4.36 -22.26
N ARG A 212 -6.33 -3.93 -21.53
CA ARG A 212 -6.63 -2.53 -21.30
C ARG A 212 -5.57 -1.86 -20.41
N TYR A 213 -5.04 -2.62 -19.45
CA TYR A 213 -4.14 -2.09 -18.42
C TYR A 213 -2.69 -2.54 -18.54
N ALA A 214 -2.35 -3.32 -19.57
CA ALA A 214 -0.96 -3.71 -19.84
C ALA A 214 -0.04 -2.50 -19.93
N GLY A 215 1.05 -2.50 -19.15
CA GLY A 215 2.03 -1.45 -19.08
C GLY A 215 1.55 -0.15 -18.40
N LYS A 216 0.34 -0.09 -17.84
CA LYS A 216 -0.16 1.14 -17.20
C LYS A 216 0.17 1.19 -15.71
N THR A 217 0.45 2.41 -15.24
CA THR A 217 0.56 2.75 -13.83
C THR A 217 -0.67 3.56 -13.42
N LEU A 218 -1.41 3.06 -12.43
CA LEU A 218 -2.77 3.45 -12.10
C LEU A 218 -2.83 3.99 -10.66
N PRO A 219 -3.26 5.25 -10.43
CA PRO A 219 -3.36 5.81 -9.10
C PRO A 219 -4.59 5.26 -8.37
N VAL A 220 -4.44 4.92 -7.08
CA VAL A 220 -5.52 4.45 -6.22
C VAL A 220 -5.76 5.46 -5.12
N ILE A 221 -6.88 6.16 -5.19
CA ILE A 221 -7.23 7.30 -4.34
C ILE A 221 -8.64 7.08 -3.75
N GLY A 222 -8.77 7.29 -2.45
CA GLY A 222 -10.07 7.39 -1.78
C GLY A 222 -10.61 8.81 -1.85
N GLU A 223 -9.84 9.78 -1.36
CA GLU A 223 -10.22 11.19 -1.29
C GLU A 223 -9.00 12.10 -1.29
N THR A 224 -9.17 13.35 -1.73
CA THR A 224 -8.15 14.40 -1.60
C THR A 224 -8.58 15.36 -0.50
N LEU A 225 -7.74 15.54 0.52
CA LEU A 225 -8.02 16.31 1.73
C LEU A 225 -6.82 17.14 2.16
N THR A 226 -7.10 18.28 2.83
CA THR A 226 -6.08 18.97 3.62
C THR A 226 -5.98 18.40 5.03
N ALA A 227 -4.84 18.62 5.70
CA ALA A 227 -4.66 18.20 7.09
C ALA A 227 -5.71 18.85 8.02
N ARG A 228 -6.08 20.11 7.75
CA ARG A 228 -7.15 20.83 8.46
C ARG A 228 -8.50 20.11 8.30
N GLN A 229 -8.90 19.80 7.08
CA GLN A 229 -10.14 19.08 6.79
C GLN A 229 -10.19 17.72 7.47
N MET A 230 -9.05 17.03 7.58
CA MET A 230 -9.00 15.75 8.29
C MET A 230 -9.34 15.91 9.77
N VAL A 231 -8.78 16.90 10.45
CA VAL A 231 -9.06 17.16 11.88
C VAL A 231 -10.50 17.63 12.08
N GLU A 232 -10.98 18.54 11.26
CA GLU A 232 -12.38 19.03 11.31
C GLU A 232 -13.38 17.88 11.12
N THR A 233 -13.10 16.98 10.18
CA THR A 233 -13.95 15.80 9.94
C THR A 233 -13.90 14.84 11.13
N PHE A 234 -12.72 14.64 11.74
CA PHE A 234 -12.59 13.82 12.95
C PHE A 234 -13.45 14.39 14.10
N VAL A 235 -13.34 15.69 14.38
CA VAL A 235 -14.16 16.36 15.41
C VAL A 235 -15.66 16.19 15.13
N ARG A 236 -16.08 16.42 13.90
CA ARG A 236 -17.48 16.31 13.48
C ARG A 236 -18.03 14.89 13.62
N VAL A 237 -17.24 13.88 13.29
CA VAL A 237 -17.66 12.47 13.30
C VAL A 237 -17.66 11.86 14.71
N THR A 238 -16.64 12.19 15.50
CA THR A 238 -16.43 11.56 16.83
C THR A 238 -16.99 12.38 17.98
N GLY A 239 -17.21 13.69 17.78
CA GLY A 239 -17.58 14.61 18.85
C GLY A 239 -16.43 14.97 19.79
N GLN A 240 -15.22 14.43 19.57
CA GLN A 240 -14.07 14.73 20.42
C GLN A 240 -13.41 16.04 20.00
N GLN A 241 -12.96 16.82 20.98
CA GLN A 241 -12.13 18.00 20.72
C GLN A 241 -10.78 17.59 20.16
N ALA A 242 -10.40 18.18 19.04
CA ALA A 242 -9.11 17.94 18.42
C ALA A 242 -8.61 19.20 17.71
N HIS A 243 -7.29 19.33 17.60
CA HIS A 243 -6.65 20.42 16.89
C HIS A 243 -5.44 19.93 16.09
N TYR A 244 -5.18 20.60 14.98
CA TYR A 244 -4.03 20.36 14.13
C TYR A 244 -2.76 20.94 14.77
N ALA A 245 -1.66 20.18 14.69
CA ALA A 245 -0.31 20.66 14.95
C ALA A 245 0.59 20.29 13.78
N GLN A 246 1.44 21.20 13.37
CA GLN A 246 2.34 20.97 12.25
C GLN A 246 3.53 20.07 12.65
N ALA A 247 3.83 19.08 11.81
CA ALA A 247 4.97 18.18 11.93
C ALA A 247 5.69 18.01 10.58
N TYR A 248 5.69 19.05 9.75
CA TYR A 248 6.26 19.05 8.40
C TYR A 248 7.77 19.29 8.38
N ALA A 249 8.29 20.09 9.33
CA ALA A 249 9.72 20.28 9.51
C ALA A 249 10.29 19.26 10.51
N ARG A 250 11.62 19.01 10.44
CA ARG A 250 12.31 18.05 11.29
C ARG A 250 12.07 18.28 12.78
N ASP A 251 12.25 19.52 13.23
CA ASP A 251 12.12 19.86 14.65
C ASP A 251 10.66 19.75 15.13
N GLU A 252 9.71 20.05 14.26
CA GLU A 252 8.28 19.86 14.52
C GLU A 252 7.94 18.38 14.63
N LEU A 253 8.41 17.54 13.67
CA LEU A 253 8.22 16.11 13.67
C LEU A 253 8.77 15.48 14.97
N LEU A 254 10.01 15.79 15.33
CA LEU A 254 10.65 15.21 16.52
C LEU A 254 10.09 15.74 17.83
N ARG A 255 9.51 16.94 17.85
CA ARG A 255 8.78 17.46 19.03
C ARG A 255 7.55 16.62 19.33
N HIS A 256 6.84 16.19 18.30
CA HIS A 256 5.62 15.39 18.44
C HIS A 256 5.89 13.89 18.53
N PHE A 257 6.92 13.41 17.84
CA PHE A 257 7.31 12.00 17.75
C PHE A 257 8.78 11.80 18.14
N PRO A 258 9.14 12.03 19.43
CA PRO A 258 10.55 12.00 19.86
C PRO A 258 11.22 10.63 19.66
N ALA A 259 10.45 9.54 19.61
CA ALA A 259 10.99 8.21 19.36
C ALA A 259 11.65 8.08 17.99
N PHE A 260 11.26 8.89 16.99
CA PHE A 260 11.89 8.88 15.67
C PHE A 260 13.33 9.41 15.70
N ALA A 261 13.72 10.17 16.71
CA ALA A 261 15.10 10.68 16.83
C ALA A 261 16.16 9.56 16.94
N ALA A 262 15.76 8.34 17.30
CA ALA A 262 16.67 7.19 17.36
C ALA A 262 17.02 6.62 15.97
N ASP A 263 16.32 7.03 14.91
CA ASP A 263 16.48 6.52 13.54
C ASP A 263 16.52 7.70 12.55
N GLU A 264 17.69 8.30 12.39
CA GLU A 264 17.88 9.43 11.48
C GLU A 264 17.59 9.10 10.00
N PRO A 265 17.93 7.93 9.46
CA PRO A 265 17.47 7.51 8.14
C PRO A 265 15.95 7.52 7.99
N LEU A 266 15.21 7.02 8.97
CA LEU A 266 13.74 7.05 8.96
C LEU A 266 13.20 8.49 8.93
N VAL A 267 13.75 9.37 9.78
CA VAL A 267 13.35 10.80 9.80
C VAL A 267 13.59 11.46 8.46
N ARG A 268 14.75 11.23 7.86
CA ARG A 268 15.10 11.77 6.55
C ARG A 268 14.17 11.25 5.47
N GLU A 269 13.84 9.97 5.49
CA GLU A 269 12.93 9.33 4.53
C GLU A 269 11.51 9.89 4.63
N LEU A 270 10.96 9.98 5.84
CA LEU A 270 9.63 10.54 6.08
C LEU A 270 9.53 11.99 5.60
N LEU A 271 10.51 12.82 5.93
CA LEU A 271 10.55 14.21 5.47
C LEU A 271 10.74 14.31 3.95
N GLY A 272 11.61 13.49 3.38
CA GLY A 272 11.83 13.44 1.94
C GLY A 272 10.57 13.08 1.16
N MET A 273 9.83 12.07 1.63
CA MET A 273 8.56 11.63 1.06
C MET A 273 7.49 12.74 1.09
N VAL A 274 7.28 13.36 2.26
CA VAL A 274 6.23 14.39 2.39
C VAL A 274 6.59 15.68 1.68
N GLN A 275 7.85 16.11 1.72
CA GLN A 275 8.31 17.28 0.97
C GLN A 275 8.22 17.05 -0.54
N TYR A 276 8.56 15.85 -1.00
CA TYR A 276 8.31 15.48 -2.40
C TYR A 276 6.83 15.63 -2.75
N ALA A 277 5.93 15.04 -1.96
CA ALA A 277 4.50 15.10 -2.24
C ALA A 277 3.94 16.54 -2.27
N VAL A 278 4.42 17.41 -1.37
CA VAL A 278 4.00 18.81 -1.27
C VAL A 278 4.55 19.66 -2.41
N GLU A 279 5.83 19.48 -2.76
CA GLU A 279 6.54 20.36 -3.69
C GLU A 279 6.40 19.91 -5.16
N TYR A 280 6.26 18.62 -5.42
CA TYR A 280 6.23 18.04 -6.78
C TYR A 280 4.89 17.37 -7.12
N GLY A 281 4.03 17.16 -6.13
CA GLY A 281 2.81 16.37 -6.26
C GLY A 281 3.05 14.89 -5.88
N TYR A 282 2.04 14.29 -5.25
CA TYR A 282 2.14 12.87 -4.81
C TYR A 282 2.26 11.91 -6.00
N PHE A 283 1.48 12.15 -7.04
CA PHE A 283 1.52 11.41 -8.31
C PHE A 283 2.17 12.26 -9.40
N ALA A 284 2.91 11.62 -10.29
CA ALA A 284 3.50 12.28 -11.45
C ALA A 284 2.41 12.91 -12.34
N PRO A 285 2.73 14.01 -13.06
CA PRO A 285 1.80 14.62 -14.00
C PRO A 285 1.28 13.61 -15.05
N GLY A 286 0.01 13.74 -15.43
CA GLY A 286 -0.63 12.87 -16.43
C GLY A 286 -1.23 11.58 -15.88
N ARG A 287 -1.16 11.30 -14.58
CA ARG A 287 -1.92 10.20 -13.96
C ARG A 287 -3.43 10.53 -14.00
N ASP A 288 -4.24 9.55 -14.38
CA ASP A 288 -5.70 9.67 -14.32
C ASP A 288 -6.20 9.51 -12.88
N LEU A 289 -6.30 10.62 -12.16
CA LEU A 289 -6.70 10.63 -10.75
C LEU A 289 -8.19 10.24 -10.55
N GLN A 290 -8.98 10.20 -11.61
CA GLN A 290 -10.39 9.78 -11.54
C GLN A 290 -10.56 8.27 -11.74
N TRP A 291 -9.52 7.60 -12.23
CA TRP A 291 -9.59 6.19 -12.59
C TRP A 291 -10.06 5.30 -11.42
N SER A 292 -9.43 5.42 -10.25
CA SER A 292 -9.78 4.55 -9.11
C SER A 292 -11.22 4.74 -8.64
N ARG A 293 -11.71 5.98 -8.65
CA ARG A 293 -13.12 6.27 -8.31
C ARG A 293 -14.08 5.72 -9.35
N SER A 294 -13.70 5.65 -10.62
CA SER A 294 -14.51 5.04 -11.69
C SER A 294 -14.59 3.52 -11.55
N VAL A 295 -13.54 2.89 -11.04
CA VAL A 295 -13.46 1.44 -10.79
C VAL A 295 -14.12 1.06 -9.47
N ASP A 296 -13.90 1.84 -8.43
CA ASP A 296 -14.49 1.67 -7.11
C ASP A 296 -15.20 2.95 -6.63
N PRO A 297 -16.46 3.18 -7.08
CA PRO A 297 -17.24 4.32 -6.59
C PRO A 297 -17.48 4.29 -5.06
N GLY A 298 -17.37 3.10 -4.45
CA GLY A 298 -17.51 2.88 -3.01
C GLY A 298 -16.22 3.08 -2.19
N ALA A 299 -15.11 3.48 -2.84
CA ALA A 299 -13.87 3.75 -2.12
C ALA A 299 -14.10 4.76 -0.97
N LEU A 300 -13.66 4.40 0.22
CA LEU A 300 -13.98 5.14 1.44
C LEU A 300 -13.39 6.56 1.40
N THR A 301 -14.24 7.54 1.74
CA THR A 301 -13.77 8.86 2.17
C THR A 301 -13.21 8.78 3.59
N TRP A 302 -12.49 9.81 4.05
CA TRP A 302 -12.01 9.89 5.43
C TRP A 302 -13.15 9.80 6.45
N GLU A 303 -14.27 10.47 6.18
CA GLU A 303 -15.45 10.39 7.03
C GLU A 303 -16.02 8.97 7.12
N GLN A 304 -16.16 8.30 5.98
CA GLN A 304 -16.66 6.91 5.93
C GLN A 304 -15.69 5.94 6.62
N PHE A 305 -14.37 6.17 6.47
CA PHE A 305 -13.35 5.40 7.16
C PHE A 305 -13.46 5.57 8.69
N LEU A 306 -13.62 6.79 9.19
CA LEU A 306 -13.82 7.06 10.62
C LEU A 306 -15.09 6.39 11.16
N ARG A 307 -16.20 6.51 10.44
CA ARG A 307 -17.47 5.87 10.84
C ARG A 307 -17.38 4.35 10.87
N ARG A 308 -16.70 3.76 9.89
CA ARG A 308 -16.52 2.31 9.78
C ARG A 308 -15.57 1.76 10.85
N SER A 309 -14.45 2.42 11.08
CA SER A 309 -13.45 2.00 12.07
C SER A 309 -13.88 2.30 13.51
N GLN A 310 -14.81 3.22 13.71
CA GLN A 310 -15.22 3.77 15.02
C GLN A 310 -14.02 4.29 15.84
N TRP A 311 -12.96 4.69 15.15
CA TRP A 311 -11.72 5.14 15.78
C TRP A 311 -11.91 6.44 16.55
N GLN A 312 -11.39 6.50 17.77
CA GLN A 312 -11.54 7.59 18.71
C GLN A 312 -10.23 8.33 19.02
N GLY A 313 -9.18 8.11 18.21
CA GLY A 313 -7.88 8.76 18.37
C GLY A 313 -6.86 7.93 19.15
N ASP A 314 -7.15 6.69 19.48
CA ASP A 314 -6.24 5.80 20.21
C ASP A 314 -5.42 4.95 19.23
N LEU A 315 -4.27 4.43 19.70
CA LEU A 315 -3.44 3.50 18.93
C LEU A 315 -4.26 2.24 18.59
N LEU A 316 -4.38 1.95 17.31
CA LEU A 316 -4.94 0.70 16.83
C LEU A 316 -3.90 -0.02 15.98
N SER A 317 -3.45 -1.17 16.46
CA SER A 317 -2.57 -2.06 15.71
C SER A 317 -3.41 -2.88 14.71
N PHE A 318 -3.51 -2.43 13.47
CA PHE A 318 -4.11 -3.23 12.39
C PHE A 318 -3.11 -4.28 11.88
N GLY A 319 -3.04 -5.39 12.59
CA GLY A 319 -2.28 -6.54 12.13
C GLY A 319 -0.78 -6.37 12.30
N ALA A 320 -0.35 -6.12 13.52
CA ALA A 320 0.94 -6.60 13.97
C ALA A 320 0.90 -8.12 13.86
N ALA A 321 1.20 -8.60 12.67
CA ALA A 321 1.37 -10.01 12.39
C ALA A 321 2.78 -10.25 11.90
#